data_4c111bdec5bbe2dc3481c0e7b55ccdd5
#
_entry.id   4c111bdec5bbe2dc3481c0e7b55ccdd5
#
_cell.length_a   1.000
_cell.length_b   1.000
_cell.length_c   1.000
_cell.angle_alpha   90.00
_cell.angle_beta   90.00
_cell.angle_gamma   90.00
#
_symmetry.space_group_name_H-M   'P 1'
#
loop_
_entity.id
_entity.type
_entity.pdbx_description
1 polymer ?
#
loop_
_entity_poly.entity_id
_entity_poly.type
_entity_poly.pdbx_seq_one_letter_code
_entity_poly.pdbx_strand_id
1 'polypeptide(L)' 'LRRTNAKFERRFAHIEMELARRGRTPAEASLEEMDALWNEAKAASKQAAR' A
#
# COMPACT_ATOMS: atom_id res chain seq x y z
N LEU A 1 -11.96 -19.12 5.92
CA LEU A 1 -11.12 -18.60 5.65
C LEU A 1 -10.64 -18.53 4.36
N ARG A 2 -10.23 -17.50 3.88
CA ARG A 2 -9.86 -17.38 2.66
C ARG A 2 -8.45 -17.14 2.59
N ARG A 3 -7.83 -17.55 1.72
CA ARG A 3 -6.55 -17.36 1.54
C ARG A 3 -6.30 -16.37 0.60
N THR A 4 -6.62 -15.24 0.67
CA THR A 4 -6.37 -14.24 -0.30
C THR A 4 -4.91 -13.99 -0.38
N ASN A 5 -4.51 -13.08 -1.22
CA ASN A 5 -3.12 -12.73 -1.38
C ASN A 5 -2.64 -11.85 -0.29
N ALA A 6 -2.02 -12.40 0.68
CA ALA A 6 -1.52 -11.63 1.81
C ALA A 6 -0.56 -10.54 1.37
N LYS A 7 0.19 -10.79 0.30
CA LYS A 7 1.07 -9.78 -0.21
C LYS A 7 0.34 -8.53 -0.61
N PHE A 8 -0.71 -8.67 -1.38
CA PHE A 8 -1.47 -7.52 -1.82
C PHE A 8 -2.14 -6.83 -0.65
N GLU A 9 -2.62 -7.60 0.29
CA GLU A 9 -3.27 -7.01 1.45
C GLU A 9 -2.30 -6.17 2.24
N ARG A 10 -1.09 -6.63 2.40
CA ARG A 10 -0.10 -5.88 3.13
C ARG A 10 0.23 -4.59 2.41
N ARG A 11 0.40 -4.67 1.10
CA ARG A 11 0.73 -3.49 0.33
C ARG A 11 -0.40 -2.48 0.37
N PHE A 12 -1.61 -2.98 0.28
CA PHE A 12 -2.74 -2.08 0.32
C PHE A 12 -2.86 -1.43 1.69
N ALA A 13 -2.61 -2.19 2.75
CA ALA A 13 -2.64 -1.63 4.09
C ALA A 13 -1.58 -0.54 4.23
N HIS A 14 -0.42 -0.76 3.65
CA HIS A 14 0.63 0.25 3.69
C HIS A 14 0.17 1.52 3.01
N ILE A 15 -0.48 1.38 1.86
CA ILE A 15 -0.96 2.53 1.12
C ILE A 15 -2.01 3.27 1.93
N GLU A 16 -2.91 2.54 2.55
CA GLU A 16 -3.94 3.16 3.35
C GLU A 16 -3.33 3.92 4.52
N MET A 17 -2.34 3.34 5.15
CA MET A 17 -1.69 4.00 6.26
C MET A 17 -1.01 5.28 5.82
N GLU A 18 -0.32 5.22 4.70
CA GLU A 18 0.36 6.40 4.20
C GLU A 18 -0.62 7.50 3.85
N LEU A 19 -1.72 7.13 3.23
CA LEU A 19 -2.73 8.12 2.88
C LEU A 19 -3.36 8.71 4.13
N ALA A 20 -3.60 7.87 5.12
CA ALA A 20 -4.20 8.36 6.36
C ALA A 20 -3.27 9.36 7.04
N ARG A 21 -1.98 9.11 6.99
CA ARG A 21 -1.02 10.03 7.57
C ARG A 21 -1.06 11.36 6.87
N ARG A 22 -1.38 11.36 5.59
CA ARG A 22 -1.46 12.58 4.83
C ARG A 22 -2.85 13.19 4.90
N GLY A 23 -3.75 12.56 5.64
CA GLY A 23 -5.12 13.06 5.75
C GLY A 23 -5.93 12.81 4.51
N ARG A 24 -5.64 11.75 3.79
CA ARG A 24 -6.36 11.44 2.56
C ARG A 24 -6.87 10.02 2.59
N THR A 25 -7.80 9.73 1.73
CA THR A 25 -8.33 8.39 1.63
C THR A 25 -7.98 7.83 0.26
N PRO A 26 -8.01 6.50 0.11
CA PRO A 26 -7.71 5.90 -1.20
C PRO A 26 -8.64 6.43 -2.29
N ALA A 27 -9.87 6.74 -1.93
CA ALA A 27 -10.80 7.25 -2.92
C ALA A 27 -10.40 8.62 -3.42
N GLU A 28 -9.70 9.38 -2.59
CA GLU A 28 -9.28 10.71 -2.98
C GLU A 28 -7.94 10.70 -3.71
N ALA A 29 -7.18 9.66 -3.54
CA ALA A 29 -5.87 9.61 -4.15
C ALA A 29 -6.00 9.39 -5.65
N SER A 30 -5.12 10.02 -6.40
CA SER A 30 -5.14 9.84 -7.84
C SER A 30 -4.43 8.53 -8.18
N LEU A 31 -4.58 8.11 -9.42
CA LEU A 31 -3.95 6.90 -9.85
C LEU A 31 -2.45 6.99 -9.74
N GLU A 32 -1.91 8.12 -10.07
CA GLU A 32 -0.47 8.33 -9.99
C GLU A 32 0.01 8.21 -8.56
N GLU A 33 -0.74 8.79 -7.65
CA GLU A 33 -0.37 8.74 -6.26
C GLU A 33 -0.43 7.32 -5.74
N MET A 34 -1.48 6.61 -6.11
CA MET A 34 -1.62 5.22 -5.69
C MET A 34 -0.47 4.38 -6.23
N ASP A 35 -0.11 4.63 -7.47
CA ASP A 35 0.96 3.88 -8.09
C ASP A 35 2.29 4.13 -7.37
N ALA A 36 2.54 5.37 -7.02
CA ALA A 36 3.75 5.70 -6.30
C ALA A 36 3.79 5.01 -4.95
N LEU A 37 2.67 5.02 -4.25
CA LEU A 37 2.61 4.36 -2.95
C LEU A 37 2.75 2.85 -3.10
N TRP A 38 2.19 2.31 -4.16
CA TRP A 38 2.30 0.89 -4.42
C TRP A 38 3.76 0.50 -4.61
N ASN A 39 4.50 1.33 -5.35
CA ASN A 39 5.91 1.07 -5.56
C ASN A 39 6.69 1.18 -4.26
N GLU A 40 6.32 2.12 -3.42
CA GLU A 40 6.96 2.25 -2.13
C GLU A 40 6.70 1.02 -1.28
N ALA A 41 5.48 0.52 -1.33
CA ALA A 41 5.13 -0.65 -0.56
C ALA A 41 5.94 -1.86 -1.03
N LYS A 42 6.12 -1.96 -2.32
CA LYS A 42 6.89 -3.06 -2.86
C LYS A 42 8.34 -2.98 -2.39
N ALA A 43 8.90 -1.80 -2.42
CA ALA A 43 10.28 -1.63 -1.99
C ALA A 43 10.42 -1.92 -0.51
N ALA A 44 9.48 -1.46 0.29
CA ALA A 44 9.53 -1.71 1.71
C ALA A 44 9.41 -3.20 2.00
N SER A 45 8.51 -3.85 1.30
CA SER A 45 8.31 -5.27 1.50
C SER A 45 9.56 -6.04 1.11
N LYS A 46 10.20 -5.62 0.04
CA LYS A 46 11.39 -6.27 -0.39
C LYS A 46 12.50 -6.13 0.62
N GLN A 47 12.65 -4.95 1.17
CA GLN A 47 13.68 -4.73 2.15
C GLN A 47 13.39 -5.48 3.43
N ALA A 48 12.16 -5.57 3.80
CA ALA A 48 11.79 -6.24 5.02
C ALA A 48 11.98 -7.73 4.90
N ALA A 49 11.94 -8.21 3.71
CA ALA A 49 12.07 -9.64 3.53
C ALA A 49 13.52 -10.03 3.62
N ARG A 50 14.09 -10.11 4.70
CA ARG A 50 15.43 -10.45 4.74
C ARG A 50 15.67 -11.52 5.55
#